data_af96a52695d51496f7697570e59673c4
#
_entry.id   af96a52695d51496f7697570e59673c4
#
_cell.length_a   1.000
_cell.length_b   1.000
_cell.length_c   1.000
_cell.angle_alpha   90.00
_cell.angle_beta   90.00
_cell.angle_gamma   90.00
#
_symmetry.space_group_name_H-M   'P 1'
#
loop_
_entity.id
_entity.type
_entity.pdbx_description
1 polymer ?
#
loop_
_entity_poly.entity_id
_entity_poly.type
_entity_poly.pdbx_seq_one_letter_code
_entity_poly.pdbx_strand_id
1 'polypeptide(L)'
;MEEIVKSICKEVQEKTTPKRMKIKSLLRLFSYKKRSEYNTTLITELLNDNGLQINPSLMKLGDIWEQSMEDWVYISEKKNKKVETTSKEEINLPENWNNDGWFDNLSQKSFRTEKEVETKFILPLLSKLGYGEDDRYDAMPVSAAHGSRKTTLEIDFAMFDEETEELKNQVLLVVEAKKEHRLIKKAELEKAQRQTKSYSIWLGCHYGLVTDSRTIQVLDLMPTIGGIDVLFECERENLKDNFSELYRIISKRNLKKYYLEIIL
;
A
#
# COMPACT_ATOMS: atom_id res chain seq x y z
N MET A 1 30.04 3.28 12.42
CA MET A 1 28.60 3.39 12.16
C MET A 1 27.81 2.28 12.85
N GLU A 2 28.26 1.04 12.77
CA GLU A 2 27.60 -0.10 13.46
C GLU A 2 27.45 0.09 14.98
N GLU A 3 28.45 0.64 15.66
CA GLU A 3 28.37 0.90 17.11
C GLU A 3 27.28 1.93 17.46
N ILE A 4 27.07 2.91 16.58
CA ILE A 4 26.02 3.92 16.74
C ILE A 4 24.65 3.25 16.62
N VAL A 5 24.46 2.39 15.61
CA VAL A 5 23.22 1.65 15.41
C VAL A 5 22.93 0.72 16.58
N LYS A 6 23.95 -0.03 17.05
CA LYS A 6 23.83 -0.88 18.25
C LYS A 6 23.43 -0.09 19.50
N SER A 7 23.98 1.12 19.67
CA SER A 7 23.58 2.01 20.76
C SER A 7 22.11 2.46 20.64
N ILE A 8 21.68 2.80 19.42
CA ILE A 8 20.28 3.18 19.16
C ILE A 8 19.35 1.99 19.41
N CYS A 9 19.71 0.79 18.93
CA CYS A 9 18.95 -0.44 19.17
C CYS A 9 18.73 -0.68 20.66
N LYS A 10 19.82 -0.62 21.43
CA LYS A 10 19.76 -0.82 22.88
C LYS A 10 18.82 0.18 23.56
N GLU A 11 18.92 1.46 23.23
CA GLU A 11 18.05 2.49 23.80
C GLU A 11 16.57 2.29 23.42
N VAL A 12 16.29 1.86 22.18
CA VAL A 12 14.92 1.61 21.71
C VAL A 12 14.33 0.38 22.38
N GLN A 13 15.14 -0.68 22.59
CA GLN A 13 14.71 -1.91 23.26
C GLN A 13 14.50 -1.72 24.78
N GLU A 14 15.34 -0.93 25.42
CA GLU A 14 15.21 -0.65 26.86
C GLU A 14 14.03 0.28 27.19
N LYS A 15 13.66 1.15 26.24
CA LYS A 15 12.58 2.12 26.40
C LYS A 15 11.42 1.68 25.51
N THR A 16 10.32 1.27 26.03
CA THR A 16 9.11 0.92 25.28
C THR A 16 8.55 2.06 24.38
N THR A 17 9.25 3.21 24.33
CA THR A 17 8.89 4.40 23.54
C THR A 17 9.90 4.67 22.43
N PRO A 18 9.46 5.17 21.25
CA PRO A 18 10.38 5.54 20.18
C PRO A 18 11.45 6.56 20.62
N LYS A 19 12.69 6.36 20.18
CA LYS A 19 13.74 7.35 20.38
C LYS A 19 13.49 8.57 19.51
N ARG A 20 13.26 9.72 20.13
CA ARG A 20 12.99 10.99 19.46
C ARG A 20 14.25 11.81 19.30
N MET A 21 14.55 12.29 18.10
CA MET A 21 15.64 13.24 17.84
C MET A 21 15.38 14.11 16.61
N LYS A 22 16.09 15.26 16.52
CA LYS A 22 16.04 16.10 15.32
C LYS A 22 16.86 15.48 14.20
N ILE A 23 16.45 15.68 12.94
CA ILE A 23 17.17 15.19 11.76
C ILE A 23 18.65 15.62 11.79
N LYS A 24 18.93 16.90 12.10
CA LYS A 24 20.31 17.38 12.22
C LYS A 24 21.13 16.63 13.28
N SER A 25 20.49 16.24 14.38
CA SER A 25 21.16 15.49 15.46
C SER A 25 21.44 14.06 15.05
N LEU A 26 20.51 13.43 14.33
CA LEU A 26 20.70 12.10 13.76
C LEU A 26 21.87 12.10 12.76
N LEU A 27 21.88 13.02 11.81
CA LEU A 27 22.99 13.13 10.85
C LEU A 27 24.34 13.35 11.53
N ARG A 28 24.40 14.21 12.54
CA ARG A 28 25.64 14.44 13.33
C ARG A 28 26.08 13.20 14.08
N LEU A 29 25.16 12.41 14.60
CA LEU A 29 25.48 11.13 15.26
C LEU A 29 26.21 10.19 14.32
N PHE A 30 25.85 10.17 13.03
CA PHE A 30 26.54 9.44 11.97
C PHE A 30 27.71 10.22 11.33
N SER A 31 28.17 11.31 11.97
CA SER A 31 29.28 12.16 11.51
C SER A 31 29.02 12.95 10.23
N TYR A 32 27.76 13.11 9.83
CA TYR A 32 27.39 13.93 8.68
C TYR A 32 27.03 15.36 9.09
N LYS A 33 27.61 16.36 8.39
CA LYS A 33 27.34 17.79 8.61
C LYS A 33 26.20 18.33 7.76
N LYS A 34 25.93 17.69 6.62
CA LYS A 34 24.91 18.11 5.65
C LYS A 34 24.02 16.92 5.30
N ARG A 35 22.79 17.20 4.92
CA ARG A 35 21.85 16.21 4.39
C ARG A 35 22.12 16.01 2.90
N SER A 36 22.17 14.74 2.46
CA SER A 36 22.24 14.33 1.06
C SER A 36 21.46 13.04 0.90
N GLU A 37 21.04 12.70 -0.31
CA GLU A 37 20.39 11.42 -0.60
C GLU A 37 21.23 10.24 -0.14
N TYR A 38 22.53 10.29 -0.46
CA TYR A 38 23.46 9.23 -0.08
C TYR A 38 23.46 8.96 1.44
N ASN A 39 23.60 10.00 2.27
CA ASN A 39 23.71 9.76 3.72
C ASN A 39 22.36 9.43 4.36
N THR A 40 21.25 9.93 3.83
CA THR A 40 19.91 9.56 4.33
C THR A 40 19.53 8.13 3.92
N THR A 41 19.86 7.70 2.72
CA THR A 41 19.68 6.31 2.28
C THR A 41 20.51 5.38 3.16
N LEU A 42 21.81 5.66 3.31
CA LEU A 42 22.69 4.82 4.10
C LEU A 42 22.24 4.69 5.57
N ILE A 43 21.83 5.80 6.20
CA ILE A 43 21.33 5.76 7.59
C ILE A 43 20.03 4.94 7.66
N THR A 44 19.11 5.13 6.70
CA THR A 44 17.86 4.41 6.66
C THR A 44 18.08 2.92 6.47
N GLU A 45 18.94 2.52 5.56
CA GLU A 45 19.33 1.12 5.33
C GLU A 45 19.95 0.49 6.57
N LEU A 46 20.96 1.16 7.18
CA LEU A 46 21.61 0.68 8.39
C LEU A 46 20.64 0.48 9.55
N LEU A 47 19.67 1.39 9.72
CA LEU A 47 18.64 1.23 10.74
C LEU A 47 17.71 0.07 10.40
N ASN A 48 17.27 -0.03 9.15
CA ASN A 48 16.40 -1.09 8.67
C ASN A 48 17.02 -2.49 8.81
N ASP A 49 18.29 -2.64 8.46
CA ASP A 49 19.02 -3.91 8.56
C ASP A 49 19.18 -4.38 10.01
N ASN A 50 19.12 -3.44 10.96
CA ASN A 50 19.15 -3.73 12.38
C ASN A 50 17.77 -3.76 13.05
N GLY A 51 16.70 -3.92 12.27
CA GLY A 51 15.35 -4.07 12.81
C GLY A 51 14.75 -2.77 13.36
N LEU A 52 15.28 -1.63 12.99
CA LEU A 52 14.76 -0.32 13.37
C LEU A 52 14.09 0.37 12.18
N GLN A 53 13.12 1.22 12.48
CA GLN A 53 12.47 2.08 11.51
C GLN A 53 12.52 3.53 11.96
N ILE A 54 12.48 4.45 10.99
CA ILE A 54 12.49 5.90 11.25
C ILE A 54 11.23 6.55 10.64
N ASN A 55 10.56 7.38 11.44
CA ASN A 55 9.34 8.10 11.04
C ASN A 55 9.42 9.57 11.48
N PRO A 56 9.14 10.57 10.62
CA PRO A 56 8.92 10.44 9.18
C PRO A 56 10.19 10.01 8.43
N SER A 57 10.03 9.57 7.18
CA SER A 57 11.13 9.14 6.32
C SER A 57 12.18 10.25 6.15
N LEU A 58 13.46 9.87 6.13
CA LEU A 58 14.55 10.81 5.80
C LEU A 58 14.72 11.05 4.31
N MET A 59 14.05 10.25 3.48
CA MET A 59 14.21 10.26 2.03
C MET A 59 13.55 11.50 1.41
N LYS A 60 14.01 11.89 0.23
CA LYS A 60 13.32 12.87 -0.59
C LYS A 60 12.05 12.27 -1.18
N LEU A 61 11.02 13.11 -1.34
CA LEU A 61 9.88 12.83 -2.21
C LEU A 61 10.10 13.59 -3.53
N GLY A 62 10.51 12.87 -4.57
CA GLY A 62 11.01 13.49 -5.80
C GLY A 62 12.28 14.31 -5.51
N ASP A 63 12.28 15.60 -5.92
CA ASP A 63 13.42 16.50 -5.71
C ASP A 63 13.37 17.30 -4.40
N ILE A 64 12.35 17.10 -3.57
CA ILE A 64 12.06 17.94 -2.40
C ILE A 64 12.25 17.13 -1.11
N TRP A 65 12.88 17.76 -0.11
CA TRP A 65 12.90 17.27 1.26
C TRP A 65 11.60 17.69 1.95
N GLU A 66 10.75 16.74 2.31
CA GLU A 66 9.49 17.02 3.02
C GLU A 66 9.72 17.57 4.43
N GLN A 67 10.81 17.13 5.10
CA GLN A 67 11.15 17.58 6.45
C GLN A 67 12.33 18.52 6.43
N SER A 68 12.33 19.50 7.34
CA SER A 68 13.47 20.35 7.59
C SER A 68 14.50 19.66 8.50
N MET A 69 15.72 20.19 8.56
CA MET A 69 16.77 19.70 9.47
C MET A 69 16.42 19.85 10.96
N GLU A 70 15.47 20.72 11.27
CA GLU A 70 14.98 20.98 12.62
C GLU A 70 13.80 20.10 13.04
N ASP A 71 13.23 19.36 12.10
CA ASP A 71 12.09 18.48 12.34
C ASP A 71 12.53 17.26 13.14
N TRP A 72 11.56 16.72 13.86
CA TRP A 72 11.76 15.56 14.70
C TRP A 72 11.52 14.27 13.93
N VAL A 73 12.36 13.29 14.18
CA VAL A 73 12.19 11.91 13.75
C VAL A 73 12.13 10.99 14.96
N TYR A 74 11.41 9.90 14.78
CA TYR A 74 11.18 8.88 15.78
C TYR A 74 11.77 7.57 15.27
N ILE A 75 12.67 6.97 16.03
CA ILE A 75 13.28 5.69 15.72
C ILE A 75 12.65 4.67 16.68
N SER A 76 12.04 3.65 16.14
CA SER A 76 11.41 2.57 16.89
C SER A 76 11.87 1.22 16.35
N GLU A 77 11.67 0.16 17.11
CA GLU A 77 11.78 -1.16 16.52
C GLU A 77 10.90 -1.22 15.28
N LYS A 78 11.48 -1.74 14.22
CA LYS A 78 10.70 -2.22 13.11
C LYS A 78 9.79 -3.27 13.76
N LYS A 79 8.56 -2.91 14.09
CA LYS A 79 7.56 -3.93 14.28
C LYS A 79 7.67 -4.71 12.98
N ASN A 80 8.45 -5.80 13.01
CA ASN A 80 8.18 -6.85 12.09
C ASN A 80 6.69 -7.09 12.35
N LYS A 81 5.84 -6.45 11.58
CA LYS A 81 4.75 -7.16 11.01
C LYS A 81 5.47 -8.17 10.08
N LYS A 82 6.14 -9.19 10.69
CA LYS A 82 5.67 -10.51 10.36
C LYS A 82 4.18 -10.24 10.35
N VAL A 83 3.57 -10.23 9.15
CA VAL A 83 2.37 -10.99 9.06
C VAL A 83 2.76 -12.20 9.88
N GLU A 84 2.44 -12.16 11.19
CA GLU A 84 2.44 -13.36 11.94
C GLU A 84 1.61 -14.21 11.02
N THR A 85 2.27 -15.17 10.45
CA THR A 85 1.66 -16.43 10.18
C THR A 85 1.17 -16.85 11.58
N THR A 86 0.17 -16.09 12.07
CA THR A 86 -0.80 -16.57 13.02
C THR A 86 -1.18 -17.86 12.38
N SER A 87 -0.70 -18.92 13.02
CA SER A 87 -1.03 -20.31 12.82
C SER A 87 -1.84 -20.45 11.54
N LYS A 88 -1.30 -21.05 10.47
CA LYS A 88 -1.98 -21.32 9.22
C LYS A 88 -3.49 -21.44 9.46
N GLU A 89 -4.19 -20.33 9.64
CA GLU A 89 -5.61 -20.30 9.42
C GLU A 89 -5.69 -20.67 7.97
N GLU A 90 -6.14 -21.88 7.70
CA GLU A 90 -6.39 -22.34 6.33
C GLU A 90 -7.17 -21.23 5.68
N ILE A 91 -6.58 -20.65 4.64
CA ILE A 91 -7.23 -19.57 3.89
C ILE A 91 -8.39 -20.28 3.21
N ASN A 92 -9.55 -20.25 3.86
CA ASN A 92 -10.76 -20.83 3.32
C ASN A 92 -11.23 -19.93 2.17
N LEU A 93 -10.68 -20.20 0.98
CA LEU A 93 -11.25 -19.66 -0.25
C LEU A 93 -12.70 -20.15 -0.36
N PRO A 94 -13.63 -19.36 -0.92
CA PRO A 94 -14.96 -19.83 -1.21
C PRO A 94 -14.91 -21.14 -2.02
N GLU A 95 -15.71 -22.14 -1.68
CA GLU A 95 -15.69 -23.46 -2.35
C GLU A 95 -15.73 -23.37 -3.88
N ASN A 96 -16.38 -22.35 -4.39
CA ASN A 96 -16.61 -22.15 -5.83
C ASN A 96 -15.69 -21.08 -6.46
N TRP A 97 -14.58 -20.69 -5.83
CA TRP A 97 -13.77 -19.57 -6.28
C TRP A 97 -13.27 -19.68 -7.75
N ASN A 98 -13.08 -20.89 -8.28
CA ASN A 98 -12.59 -21.17 -9.64
C ASN A 98 -13.51 -22.03 -10.49
N ASN A 99 -14.78 -22.24 -10.13
CA ASN A 99 -15.69 -23.14 -10.84
C ASN A 99 -16.07 -22.68 -12.26
N ASP A 100 -15.90 -21.39 -12.56
CA ASP A 100 -16.24 -20.79 -13.86
C ASP A 100 -15.08 -20.85 -14.88
N GLY A 101 -13.92 -21.39 -14.48
CA GLY A 101 -12.73 -21.47 -15.34
C GLY A 101 -12.16 -20.10 -15.74
N TRP A 102 -12.55 -19.02 -15.05
CA TRP A 102 -12.09 -17.67 -15.38
C TRP A 102 -10.57 -17.55 -15.33
N PHE A 103 -9.94 -18.06 -14.27
CA PHE A 103 -8.48 -18.05 -14.13
C PHE A 103 -7.77 -18.83 -15.22
N ASP A 104 -8.32 -19.99 -15.61
CA ASP A 104 -7.71 -20.88 -16.60
C ASP A 104 -7.66 -20.24 -18.00
N ASN A 105 -8.61 -19.34 -18.28
CA ASN A 105 -8.71 -18.63 -19.55
C ASN A 105 -7.97 -17.28 -19.56
N LEU A 106 -7.41 -16.83 -18.42
CA LEU A 106 -6.81 -15.49 -18.33
C LEU A 106 -5.58 -15.32 -19.22
N SER A 107 -4.72 -16.32 -19.32
CA SER A 107 -3.50 -16.27 -20.11
C SER A 107 -3.75 -16.03 -21.61
N GLN A 108 -4.91 -16.45 -22.11
CA GLN A 108 -5.29 -16.30 -23.51
C GLN A 108 -6.02 -14.98 -23.81
N LYS A 109 -6.39 -14.22 -22.78
CA LYS A 109 -7.13 -12.96 -22.95
C LYS A 109 -6.19 -11.80 -23.23
N SER A 110 -6.62 -10.87 -24.08
CA SER A 110 -5.99 -9.58 -24.33
C SER A 110 -7.04 -8.48 -24.25
N PHE A 111 -6.67 -7.36 -23.66
CA PHE A 111 -7.57 -6.23 -23.44
C PHE A 111 -7.06 -5.01 -24.20
N ARG A 112 -7.87 -4.50 -25.13
CA ARG A 112 -7.48 -3.42 -26.05
C ARG A 112 -7.54 -2.03 -25.42
N THR A 113 -8.44 -1.88 -24.44
CA THR A 113 -8.72 -0.59 -23.79
C THR A 113 -8.69 -0.76 -22.25
N GLU A 114 -8.53 0.34 -21.55
CA GLU A 114 -8.63 0.39 -20.09
C GLU A 114 -10.03 -0.08 -19.63
N LYS A 115 -11.07 0.34 -20.35
CA LYS A 115 -12.45 -0.12 -20.08
C LYS A 115 -12.64 -1.64 -20.23
N GLU A 116 -11.92 -2.28 -21.13
CA GLU A 116 -11.92 -3.75 -21.20
C GLU A 116 -11.18 -4.39 -20.04
N VAL A 117 -10.08 -3.78 -19.55
CA VAL A 117 -9.40 -4.22 -18.31
C VAL A 117 -10.37 -4.12 -17.14
N GLU A 118 -11.05 -2.99 -16.98
CA GLU A 118 -12.05 -2.81 -15.92
C GLU A 118 -13.14 -3.88 -15.98
N THR A 119 -13.82 -3.99 -17.11
CA THR A 119 -15.04 -4.81 -17.21
C THR A 119 -14.77 -6.31 -17.32
N LYS A 120 -13.68 -6.73 -17.97
CA LYS A 120 -13.40 -8.15 -18.26
C LYS A 120 -12.37 -8.77 -17.33
N PHE A 121 -11.61 -7.95 -16.60
CA PHE A 121 -10.59 -8.43 -15.66
C PHE A 121 -10.91 -8.00 -14.24
N ILE A 122 -11.02 -6.67 -13.95
CA ILE A 122 -11.17 -6.16 -12.59
C ILE A 122 -12.52 -6.56 -11.99
N LEU A 123 -13.63 -6.34 -12.68
CA LEU A 123 -14.94 -6.68 -12.13
C LEU A 123 -15.09 -8.17 -11.78
N PRO A 124 -14.69 -9.13 -12.64
CA PRO A 124 -14.66 -10.53 -12.25
C PRO A 124 -13.72 -10.83 -11.07
N LEU A 125 -12.56 -10.17 -11.00
CA LEU A 125 -11.62 -10.34 -9.87
C LEU A 125 -12.23 -9.85 -8.56
N LEU A 126 -12.85 -8.67 -8.55
CA LEU A 126 -13.53 -8.11 -7.37
C LEU A 126 -14.67 -9.00 -6.90
N SER A 127 -15.45 -9.56 -7.82
CA SER A 127 -16.50 -10.55 -7.49
C SER A 127 -15.91 -11.78 -6.79
N LYS A 128 -14.76 -12.30 -7.25
CA LYS A 128 -14.07 -13.43 -6.61
C LYS A 128 -13.47 -13.07 -5.25
N LEU A 129 -13.17 -11.80 -5.02
CA LEU A 129 -12.74 -11.27 -3.73
C LEU A 129 -13.90 -11.01 -2.76
N GLY A 130 -15.15 -11.27 -3.21
CA GLY A 130 -16.37 -11.18 -2.40
C GLY A 130 -17.07 -9.83 -2.44
N TYR A 131 -16.71 -8.94 -3.36
CA TYR A 131 -17.40 -7.67 -3.55
C TYR A 131 -18.56 -7.82 -4.56
N GLY A 132 -19.74 -7.39 -4.16
CA GLY A 132 -20.93 -7.29 -5.01
C GLY A 132 -21.00 -5.98 -5.79
N GLU A 133 -22.04 -5.81 -6.58
CA GLU A 133 -22.31 -4.55 -7.30
C GLU A 133 -22.63 -3.41 -6.34
N ASP A 134 -23.38 -3.69 -5.29
CA ASP A 134 -23.77 -2.70 -4.27
C ASP A 134 -22.57 -2.23 -3.41
N ASP A 135 -21.50 -3.02 -3.35
CA ASP A 135 -20.29 -2.66 -2.63
C ASP A 135 -19.36 -1.72 -3.42
N ARG A 136 -19.73 -1.30 -4.61
CA ARG A 136 -18.84 -0.64 -5.56
C ARG A 136 -19.36 0.73 -5.99
N TYR A 137 -18.48 1.71 -5.98
CA TYR A 137 -18.70 3.00 -6.62
C TYR A 137 -17.76 3.12 -7.82
N ASP A 138 -18.31 3.19 -9.03
CA ASP A 138 -17.58 3.35 -10.29
C ASP A 138 -17.34 4.84 -10.57
N ALA A 139 -16.13 5.19 -11.03
CA ALA A 139 -15.78 6.56 -11.39
C ALA A 139 -16.05 7.57 -10.25
N MET A 140 -15.66 7.21 -9.02
CA MET A 140 -15.93 8.03 -7.84
C MET A 140 -15.16 9.35 -7.89
N PRO A 141 -15.87 10.51 -7.88
CA PRO A 141 -15.20 11.81 -7.88
C PRO A 141 -14.62 12.14 -6.51
N VAL A 142 -13.35 12.51 -6.46
CA VAL A 142 -12.67 12.98 -5.25
C VAL A 142 -12.22 14.43 -5.48
N SER A 143 -12.68 15.33 -4.61
CA SER A 143 -12.26 16.72 -4.65
C SER A 143 -10.86 16.85 -4.08
N ALA A 144 -9.87 17.12 -4.93
CA ALA A 144 -8.52 17.43 -4.52
C ALA A 144 -8.26 18.93 -4.58
N ALA A 145 -7.67 19.50 -3.53
CA ALA A 145 -7.27 20.89 -3.51
C ALA A 145 -5.75 21.00 -3.59
N HIS A 146 -5.24 21.63 -4.66
CA HIS A 146 -3.85 22.04 -4.76
C HIS A 146 -3.77 23.57 -4.63
N GLY A 147 -3.54 24.06 -3.41
CA GLY A 147 -3.58 25.49 -3.11
C GLY A 147 -4.97 26.09 -3.39
N SER A 148 -5.03 27.12 -4.25
CA SER A 148 -6.30 27.76 -4.63
C SER A 148 -7.05 27.05 -5.77
N ARG A 149 -6.46 26.01 -6.39
CA ARG A 149 -7.09 25.27 -7.49
C ARG A 149 -7.80 24.03 -6.96
N LYS A 150 -9.11 23.95 -7.26
CA LYS A 150 -9.89 22.72 -7.04
C LYS A 150 -9.74 21.84 -8.29
N THR A 151 -9.32 20.61 -8.11
CA THR A 151 -9.25 19.60 -9.16
C THR A 151 -10.10 18.43 -8.70
N THR A 152 -10.96 17.92 -9.57
CA THR A 152 -11.66 16.66 -9.31
C THR A 152 -10.80 15.54 -9.88
N LEU A 153 -10.44 14.60 -9.04
CA LEU A 153 -9.84 13.33 -9.44
C LEU A 153 -10.97 12.30 -9.50
N GLU A 154 -10.80 11.29 -10.32
CA GLU A 154 -11.76 10.21 -10.47
C GLU A 154 -11.05 8.89 -10.17
N ILE A 155 -11.62 8.11 -9.27
CA ILE A 155 -11.13 6.79 -8.89
C ILE A 155 -11.90 5.78 -9.75
N ASP A 156 -11.20 4.85 -10.40
CA ASP A 156 -11.87 3.88 -11.26
C ASP A 156 -12.89 3.05 -10.48
N PHE A 157 -12.50 2.52 -9.30
CA PHE A 157 -13.44 1.87 -8.38
C PHE A 157 -13.06 2.15 -6.92
N ALA A 158 -14.07 2.49 -6.11
CA ALA A 158 -14.00 2.51 -4.66
C ALA A 158 -14.90 1.40 -4.10
N MET A 159 -14.34 0.55 -3.22
CA MET A 159 -15.04 -0.60 -2.66
C MET A 159 -15.44 -0.33 -1.22
N PHE A 160 -16.67 -0.70 -0.88
CA PHE A 160 -17.32 -0.49 0.42
C PHE A 160 -17.82 -1.82 1.01
N ASP A 161 -18.44 -1.73 2.17
CA ASP A 161 -19.29 -2.78 2.73
C ASP A 161 -20.64 -2.16 3.13
N GLU A 162 -21.62 -2.28 2.24
CA GLU A 162 -22.97 -1.75 2.45
C GLU A 162 -23.79 -2.51 3.52
N GLU A 163 -23.34 -3.70 3.91
CA GLU A 163 -24.05 -4.55 4.86
C GLU A 163 -23.78 -4.19 6.32
N THR A 164 -22.62 -3.59 6.62
CA THR A 164 -22.17 -3.29 7.98
C THR A 164 -22.31 -1.82 8.28
N GLU A 165 -23.19 -1.44 9.20
CA GLU A 165 -23.51 -0.05 9.52
C GLU A 165 -22.26 0.74 9.94
N GLU A 166 -21.34 0.15 10.70
CA GLU A 166 -20.09 0.77 11.15
C GLU A 166 -19.14 1.08 10.00
N LEU A 167 -19.25 0.38 8.86
CA LEU A 167 -18.38 0.51 7.71
C LEU A 167 -19.05 1.18 6.50
N LYS A 168 -20.30 1.55 6.58
CA LYS A 168 -21.12 2.02 5.46
C LYS A 168 -20.50 3.17 4.66
N ASN A 169 -19.73 4.04 5.32
CA ASN A 169 -19.05 5.17 4.67
C ASN A 169 -17.53 4.95 4.56
N GLN A 170 -17.02 3.78 4.96
CA GLN A 170 -15.61 3.47 4.93
C GLN A 170 -15.25 2.84 3.59
N VAL A 171 -14.35 3.49 2.84
CA VAL A 171 -13.74 2.87 1.67
C VAL A 171 -12.77 1.78 2.13
N LEU A 172 -13.03 0.54 1.76
CA LEU A 172 -12.19 -0.61 2.12
C LEU A 172 -10.99 -0.75 1.19
N LEU A 173 -11.20 -0.52 -0.11
CA LEU A 173 -10.20 -0.70 -1.15
C LEU A 173 -10.43 0.32 -2.26
N VAL A 174 -9.36 0.95 -2.73
CA VAL A 174 -9.37 1.73 -3.98
C VAL A 174 -8.70 0.93 -5.08
N VAL A 175 -9.23 1.01 -6.29
CA VAL A 175 -8.72 0.29 -7.47
C VAL A 175 -8.37 1.29 -8.55
N GLU A 176 -7.16 1.19 -9.07
CA GLU A 176 -6.65 1.97 -10.19
C GLU A 176 -6.37 1.05 -11.37
N ALA A 177 -7.10 1.23 -12.45
CA ALA A 177 -6.96 0.51 -13.69
C ALA A 177 -6.01 1.21 -14.65
N LYS A 178 -5.28 0.44 -15.42
CA LYS A 178 -4.51 0.95 -16.56
C LYS A 178 -4.71 0.05 -17.76
N LYS A 179 -4.54 0.64 -18.95
CA LYS A 179 -4.55 -0.13 -20.19
C LYS A 179 -3.47 -1.20 -20.16
N GLU A 180 -3.76 -2.39 -20.68
CA GLU A 180 -2.86 -3.54 -20.75
C GLU A 180 -1.46 -3.14 -21.26
N HIS A 181 -0.42 -3.69 -20.65
CA HIS A 181 1.01 -3.40 -20.86
C HIS A 181 1.47 -1.99 -20.44
N ARG A 182 0.63 -1.19 -19.79
CA ARG A 182 1.03 0.16 -19.37
C ARG A 182 1.98 0.12 -18.18
N LEU A 183 1.75 -0.79 -17.24
CA LEU A 183 2.52 -0.89 -15.99
C LEU A 183 3.88 -1.59 -16.12
N ILE A 184 4.20 -2.17 -17.26
CA ILE A 184 5.55 -2.69 -17.57
C ILE A 184 6.62 -1.59 -17.43
N LYS A 185 6.25 -0.34 -17.74
CA LYS A 185 7.14 0.80 -17.58
C LYS A 185 7.15 1.28 -16.13
N LYS A 186 8.30 1.16 -15.47
CA LYS A 186 8.48 1.57 -14.07
C LYS A 186 7.90 2.95 -13.76
N ALA A 187 8.13 3.96 -14.61
CA ALA A 187 7.61 5.31 -14.41
C ALA A 187 6.07 5.38 -14.43
N GLU A 188 5.41 4.57 -15.26
CA GLU A 188 3.94 4.49 -15.31
C GLU A 188 3.38 3.76 -14.09
N LEU A 189 4.06 2.70 -13.65
CA LEU A 189 3.71 1.97 -12.43
C LEU A 189 3.81 2.89 -11.20
N GLU A 190 4.94 3.57 -11.02
CA GLU A 190 5.13 4.54 -9.93
C GLU A 190 4.12 5.69 -9.98
N LYS A 191 3.72 6.13 -11.19
CA LYS A 191 2.68 7.14 -11.36
C LYS A 191 1.33 6.62 -10.90
N ALA A 192 0.94 5.40 -11.28
CA ALA A 192 -0.31 4.77 -10.85
C ALA A 192 -0.34 4.56 -9.33
N GLN A 193 0.75 4.08 -8.73
CA GLN A 193 0.89 3.95 -7.28
C GLN A 193 0.70 5.29 -6.55
N ARG A 194 1.36 6.37 -7.01
CA ARG A 194 1.19 7.72 -6.44
C ARG A 194 -0.23 8.26 -6.60
N GLN A 195 -0.86 7.98 -7.74
CA GLN A 195 -2.25 8.34 -7.99
C GLN A 195 -3.17 7.65 -6.97
N THR A 196 -3.03 6.33 -6.81
CA THR A 196 -3.78 5.55 -5.81
C THR A 196 -3.54 6.05 -4.39
N LYS A 197 -2.29 6.37 -4.03
CA LYS A 197 -1.94 6.97 -2.74
C LYS A 197 -2.65 8.31 -2.51
N SER A 198 -2.76 9.15 -3.53
CA SER A 198 -3.44 10.43 -3.38
C SER A 198 -4.92 10.28 -3.04
N TYR A 199 -5.57 9.26 -3.56
CA TYR A 199 -6.97 8.95 -3.22
C TYR A 199 -7.12 8.51 -1.76
N SER A 200 -6.19 7.68 -1.27
CA SER A 200 -6.25 7.15 0.09
C SER A 200 -6.25 8.25 1.16
N ILE A 201 -5.51 9.33 0.93
CA ILE A 201 -5.43 10.47 1.87
C ILE A 201 -6.81 11.12 2.07
N TRP A 202 -7.60 11.22 0.99
CA TRP A 202 -8.92 11.85 1.05
C TRP A 202 -10.02 10.92 1.57
N LEU A 203 -9.85 9.62 1.38
CA LEU A 203 -10.86 8.62 1.69
C LEU A 203 -10.60 7.85 2.99
N GLY A 204 -9.45 8.06 3.62
CA GLY A 204 -9.03 7.24 4.76
C GLY A 204 -8.85 5.76 4.41
N CYS A 205 -8.59 5.45 3.14
CA CYS A 205 -8.44 4.08 2.66
C CYS A 205 -6.99 3.60 2.79
N HIS A 206 -6.78 2.43 3.40
CA HIS A 206 -5.45 1.89 3.63
C HIS A 206 -4.94 1.00 2.49
N TYR A 207 -5.83 0.42 1.70
CA TYR A 207 -5.47 -0.56 0.69
C TYR A 207 -5.78 -0.08 -0.72
N GLY A 208 -4.86 -0.36 -1.65
CA GLY A 208 -5.03 -0.09 -3.07
C GLY A 208 -4.69 -1.29 -3.93
N LEU A 209 -5.46 -1.48 -4.99
CA LEU A 209 -5.18 -2.42 -6.07
C LEU A 209 -4.82 -1.63 -7.32
N VAL A 210 -3.62 -1.82 -7.84
CA VAL A 210 -3.16 -1.23 -9.10
C VAL A 210 -2.94 -2.33 -10.11
N THR A 211 -3.58 -2.23 -11.28
CA THR A 211 -3.45 -3.27 -12.31
C THR A 211 -3.68 -2.77 -13.72
N ASP A 212 -2.97 -3.35 -14.67
CA ASP A 212 -3.22 -3.29 -16.10
C ASP A 212 -3.64 -4.66 -16.67
N SER A 213 -4.11 -5.54 -15.81
CA SER A 213 -4.39 -6.95 -16.03
C SER A 213 -3.16 -7.85 -16.19
N ARG A 214 -2.02 -7.34 -16.62
CA ARG A 214 -0.76 -8.10 -16.71
C ARG A 214 -0.01 -8.07 -15.40
N THR A 215 0.11 -6.89 -14.84
CA THR A 215 0.70 -6.65 -13.51
C THR A 215 -0.41 -6.41 -12.52
N ILE A 216 -0.38 -7.09 -11.40
CA ILE A 216 -1.33 -6.95 -10.30
C ILE A 216 -0.53 -6.61 -9.04
N GLN A 217 -0.77 -5.45 -8.45
CA GLN A 217 -0.14 -5.03 -7.20
C GLN A 217 -1.17 -4.64 -6.17
N VAL A 218 -0.99 -5.11 -4.94
CA VAL A 218 -1.72 -4.61 -3.77
C VAL A 218 -0.78 -3.75 -2.94
N LEU A 219 -1.25 -2.59 -2.56
CA LEU A 219 -0.49 -1.56 -1.87
C LEU A 219 -1.04 -1.33 -0.47
N ASP A 220 -0.15 -1.20 0.53
CA ASP A 220 -0.45 -0.48 1.75
C ASP A 220 -0.22 1.01 1.46
N LEU A 221 -1.30 1.77 1.49
CA LEU A 221 -1.31 3.19 1.18
C LEU A 221 -1.08 4.07 2.41
N MET A 222 -1.14 3.49 3.60
CA MET A 222 -0.97 4.18 4.88
C MET A 222 0.05 3.44 5.77
N PRO A 223 1.23 3.08 5.23
CA PRO A 223 2.24 2.40 6.02
C PRO A 223 2.71 3.33 7.15
N THR A 224 3.14 2.73 8.25
CA THR A 224 3.62 3.43 9.46
C THR A 224 4.78 4.39 9.15
N ILE A 225 5.56 4.11 8.11
CA ILE A 225 6.60 4.97 7.56
C ILE A 225 6.06 5.50 6.23
N GLY A 226 5.93 6.81 6.11
CA GLY A 226 5.36 7.44 4.91
C GLY A 226 5.89 6.85 3.61
N GLY A 227 5.04 6.70 2.60
CA GLY A 227 5.35 6.04 1.34
C GLY A 227 4.23 5.12 0.89
N ILE A 228 4.60 4.10 0.15
CA ILE A 228 3.73 3.04 -0.35
C ILE A 228 4.50 1.74 -0.16
N ASP A 229 3.90 0.76 0.52
CA ASP A 229 4.46 -0.58 0.62
C ASP A 229 3.69 -1.52 -0.33
N VAL A 230 4.42 -2.31 -1.09
CA VAL A 230 3.84 -3.36 -1.95
C VAL A 230 3.64 -4.60 -1.09
N LEU A 231 2.38 -4.96 -0.83
CA LEU A 231 2.01 -6.12 -0.01
C LEU A 231 1.92 -7.40 -0.83
N PHE A 232 1.62 -7.26 -2.12
CA PHE A 232 1.46 -8.36 -3.05
C PHE A 232 1.78 -7.89 -4.47
N GLU A 233 2.46 -8.72 -5.22
CA GLU A 233 2.71 -8.51 -6.64
C GLU A 233 2.71 -9.84 -7.37
N CYS A 234 1.99 -9.91 -8.48
CA CYS A 234 2.08 -11.03 -9.38
C CYS A 234 1.78 -10.64 -10.83
N GLU A 235 2.21 -11.49 -11.76
CA GLU A 235 1.76 -11.44 -13.15
C GLU A 235 0.46 -12.22 -13.32
N ARG A 236 -0.33 -11.82 -14.30
CA ARG A 236 -1.63 -12.44 -14.62
C ARG A 236 -1.57 -13.96 -14.76
N GLU A 237 -0.52 -14.47 -15.37
CA GLU A 237 -0.27 -15.87 -15.61
C GLU A 237 -0.17 -16.68 -14.31
N ASN A 238 0.30 -16.04 -13.24
CA ASN A 238 0.51 -16.64 -11.93
C ASN A 238 -0.65 -16.33 -10.95
N LEU A 239 -1.66 -15.55 -11.38
CA LEU A 239 -2.71 -15.09 -10.50
C LEU A 239 -3.51 -16.23 -9.86
N LYS A 240 -3.78 -17.31 -10.61
CA LYS A 240 -4.49 -18.48 -10.10
C LYS A 240 -3.77 -19.09 -8.89
N ASP A 241 -2.47 -19.31 -9.02
CA ASP A 241 -1.65 -19.96 -7.98
C ASP A 241 -1.43 -19.06 -6.77
N ASN A 242 -1.47 -17.74 -6.97
CA ASN A 242 -1.28 -16.73 -5.92
C ASN A 242 -2.62 -16.14 -5.42
N PHE A 243 -3.77 -16.63 -5.90
CA PHE A 243 -5.06 -16.05 -5.55
C PHE A 243 -5.40 -16.16 -4.06
N SER A 244 -4.97 -17.22 -3.40
CA SER A 244 -5.15 -17.40 -1.97
C SER A 244 -4.47 -16.29 -1.15
N GLU A 245 -3.27 -15.87 -1.56
CA GLU A 245 -2.56 -14.77 -0.92
C GLU A 245 -3.24 -13.42 -1.20
N LEU A 246 -3.61 -13.15 -2.45
CA LEU A 246 -4.37 -11.97 -2.82
C LEU A 246 -5.68 -11.89 -2.02
N TYR A 247 -6.42 -12.99 -1.92
CA TYR A 247 -7.68 -13.09 -1.17
C TYR A 247 -7.48 -12.80 0.32
N ARG A 248 -6.39 -13.32 0.92
CA ARG A 248 -6.03 -13.06 2.31
C ARG A 248 -5.79 -11.57 2.58
N ILE A 249 -5.27 -10.82 1.62
CA ILE A 249 -4.94 -9.41 1.82
C ILE A 249 -6.17 -8.51 1.59
N ILE A 250 -6.86 -8.66 0.46
CA ILE A 250 -7.87 -7.68 0.02
C ILE A 250 -9.27 -8.23 -0.22
N SER A 251 -9.61 -9.45 0.22
CA SER A 251 -11.01 -9.88 0.16
C SER A 251 -11.90 -8.98 1.03
N LYS A 252 -13.17 -8.79 0.62
CA LYS A 252 -14.17 -8.02 1.40
C LYS A 252 -14.19 -8.48 2.85
N ARG A 253 -14.23 -9.79 3.08
CA ARG A 253 -14.24 -10.40 4.41
C ARG A 253 -13.06 -9.96 5.27
N ASN A 254 -11.86 -9.97 4.71
CA ASN A 254 -10.64 -9.67 5.47
C ASN A 254 -10.47 -8.17 5.69
N LEU A 255 -10.78 -7.34 4.70
CA LEU A 255 -10.74 -5.89 4.89
C LEU A 255 -11.84 -5.41 5.84
N LYS A 256 -13.03 -5.99 5.80
CA LYS A 256 -14.08 -5.75 6.80
C LYS A 256 -13.57 -6.01 8.22
N LYS A 257 -12.97 -7.18 8.47
CA LYS A 257 -12.37 -7.50 9.76
C LYS A 257 -11.31 -6.48 10.16
N TYR A 258 -10.40 -6.16 9.26
CA TYR A 258 -9.32 -5.20 9.50
C TYR A 258 -9.85 -3.81 9.90
N TYR A 259 -10.83 -3.26 9.15
CA TYR A 259 -11.35 -1.93 9.46
C TYR A 259 -12.19 -1.90 10.73
N LEU A 260 -12.93 -2.94 11.05
CA LEU A 260 -13.63 -3.04 12.32
C LEU A 260 -12.66 -3.04 13.51
N GLU A 261 -11.50 -3.72 13.41
CA GLU A 261 -10.46 -3.71 14.45
C GLU A 261 -9.78 -2.35 14.64
N ILE A 262 -9.83 -1.46 13.64
CA ILE A 262 -9.26 -0.11 13.73
C ILE A 262 -10.28 0.90 14.28
N ILE A 263 -11.57 0.72 13.97
CA ILE A 263 -12.63 1.66 14.33
C ILE A 263 -13.16 1.39 15.75
N LEU A 264 -13.14 0.13 16.20
CA LEU A 264 -13.58 -0.31 17.53
C LEU A 264 -12.42 -0.41 18.51
#